data_37bbebb5d5171f240ff4bb7c4e0d0272
#
_entry.id   37bbebb5d5171f240ff4bb7c4e0d0272
#
_cell.length_a   1.000
_cell.length_b   1.000
_cell.length_c   1.000
_cell.angle_alpha   90.00
_cell.angle_beta   90.00
_cell.angle_gamma   90.00
#
_symmetry.space_group_name_H-M   'P 1'
#
loop_
_entity.id
_entity.type
_entity.pdbx_description
1 polymer ?
#
loop_
_entity_poly.entity_id
_entity_poly.type
_entity_poly.pdbx_seq_one_letter_code
_entity_poly.pdbx_strand_id
1 'polypeptide(L)'
;MSTSTSLMPLRIVVDSREQNPFPFAGLPVVVSVGTLEAGDYSLAGFERKVAVERKELGDLIGCLSVERERFERELARLRGYDCAAVVVEAPVAD
;
A
#
# COMPACT_ATOMS: atom_id res chain seq x y z
N MET A 1 8.03 -3.46 -32.37
CA MET A 1 8.00 -3.00 -31.79
C MET A 1 8.39 -2.73 -30.67
N SER A 2 8.69 -2.54 -30.35
CA SER A 2 9.03 -2.36 -29.31
C SER A 2 8.74 -1.57 -28.57
N THR A 3 8.23 -1.25 -28.37
CA THR A 3 7.86 -0.68 -27.53
C THR A 3 8.25 -0.54 -26.29
N SER A 4 8.62 -1.23 -25.85
CA SER A 4 9.20 -1.31 -24.59
C SER A 4 10.00 -0.14 -24.23
N THR A 5 10.52 0.47 -25.12
CA THR A 5 11.32 1.63 -24.89
C THR A 5 10.58 2.76 -24.26
N SER A 6 9.28 2.69 -24.31
CA SER A 6 8.47 3.71 -23.70
C SER A 6 8.13 3.41 -22.26
N LEU A 7 8.77 2.41 -21.68
CA LEU A 7 8.49 2.06 -20.30
C LEU A 7 8.91 3.18 -19.36
N MET A 8 7.94 3.86 -18.87
CA MET A 8 8.16 4.83 -17.82
C MET A 8 8.20 4.08 -16.51
N PRO A 9 9.06 4.49 -15.58
CA PRO A 9 9.06 3.84 -14.27
C PRO A 9 7.71 4.01 -13.59
N LEU A 10 7.32 2.99 -12.86
CA LEU A 10 6.12 3.06 -12.03
C LEU A 10 6.37 4.11 -10.94
N ARG A 11 5.41 4.98 -10.75
CA ARG A 11 5.55 6.08 -9.78
C ARG A 11 4.71 5.77 -8.55
N ILE A 12 5.40 5.41 -7.47
CA ILE A 12 4.76 4.99 -6.22
C ILE A 12 4.73 6.16 -5.25
N VAL A 13 3.60 6.35 -4.58
CA VAL A 13 3.47 7.30 -3.49
C VAL A 13 3.42 6.52 -2.19
N VAL A 14 4.30 6.87 -1.26
CA VAL A 14 4.32 6.33 0.09
C VAL A 14 3.68 7.34 1.01
N ASP A 15 2.74 6.89 1.85
CA ASP A 15 2.09 7.79 2.79
C ASP A 15 3.12 8.38 3.75
N SER A 16 3.00 9.67 4.01
CA SER A 16 3.98 10.40 4.83
C SER A 16 4.08 9.88 6.26
N ARG A 17 3.10 9.13 6.73
CA ARG A 17 3.10 8.56 8.08
C ARG A 17 3.77 7.19 8.16
N GLU A 18 4.11 6.61 7.00
CA GLU A 18 4.78 5.30 6.97
C GLU A 18 6.22 5.44 7.44
N GLN A 19 6.58 4.76 8.53
CA GLN A 19 7.89 4.89 9.15
C GLN A 19 8.95 3.95 8.57
N ASN A 20 8.52 2.81 8.05
CA ASN A 20 9.42 1.81 7.47
C ASN A 20 8.95 1.39 6.09
N PRO A 21 9.00 2.29 5.11
CA PRO A 21 8.50 1.95 3.77
C PRO A 21 9.30 0.81 3.15
N PHE A 22 8.65 0.06 2.26
CA PHE A 22 9.33 -0.94 1.47
C PHE A 22 10.47 -0.28 0.70
N PRO A 23 11.64 -0.93 0.62
CA PRO A 23 12.80 -0.31 -0.01
C PRO A 23 12.71 -0.21 -1.53
N PHE A 24 11.95 -1.09 -2.19
CA PHE A 24 11.82 -1.15 -3.65
C PHE A 24 13.18 -1.20 -4.37
N ALA A 25 14.22 -1.65 -3.68
CA ALA A 25 15.58 -1.65 -4.21
C ALA A 25 15.68 -2.57 -5.44
N GLY A 26 16.33 -2.09 -6.48
CA GLY A 26 16.51 -2.85 -7.70
C GLY A 26 15.30 -2.89 -8.61
N LEU A 27 14.20 -2.25 -8.24
CA LEU A 27 13.00 -2.21 -9.04
C LEU A 27 12.93 -0.91 -9.84
N PRO A 28 12.38 -0.95 -11.07
CA PRO A 28 12.28 0.25 -11.90
C PRO A 28 11.11 1.14 -11.46
N VAL A 29 11.19 1.67 -10.26
CA VAL A 29 10.14 2.52 -9.70
C VAL A 29 10.72 3.84 -9.23
N VAL A 30 9.90 4.87 -9.22
CA VAL A 30 10.21 6.16 -8.62
C VAL A 30 9.31 6.30 -7.41
N VAL A 31 9.90 6.57 -6.25
CA VAL A 31 9.15 6.65 -5.00
C VAL A 31 9.09 8.11 -4.55
N SER A 32 7.91 8.56 -4.19
CA SER A 32 7.71 9.87 -3.61
C SER A 32 6.87 9.72 -2.34
N VAL A 33 6.87 10.75 -1.51
CA VAL A 33 6.13 10.77 -0.25
C VAL A 33 4.99 11.75 -0.37
N GLY A 34 3.81 11.35 0.09
CA GLY A 34 2.63 12.21 0.08
C GLY A 34 1.66 11.78 1.16
N THR A 35 0.61 12.54 1.34
CA THR A 35 -0.43 12.19 2.30
C THR A 35 -1.57 11.51 1.58
N LEU A 36 -1.85 10.26 1.95
CA LEU A 36 -2.91 9.45 1.35
C LEU A 36 -4.13 9.44 2.25
N GLU A 37 -5.32 9.46 1.64
CA GLU A 37 -6.57 9.39 2.39
C GLU A 37 -6.82 7.98 2.92
N ALA A 38 -6.32 6.97 2.24
CA ALA A 38 -6.43 5.59 2.67
C ALA A 38 -5.21 4.82 2.19
N GLY A 39 -4.82 3.80 2.97
CA GLY A 39 -3.69 2.96 2.64
C GLY A 39 -2.35 3.61 2.93
N ASP A 40 -1.31 2.83 2.74
CA ASP A 40 0.07 3.25 2.97
C ASP A 40 0.81 3.55 1.68
N TYR A 41 0.32 3.02 0.56
CA TYR A 41 0.92 3.17 -0.75
C TYR A 41 -0.14 3.40 -1.81
N SER A 42 0.22 4.17 -2.82
CA SER A 42 -0.62 4.37 -3.99
C SER A 42 0.26 4.63 -5.21
N LEU A 43 -0.34 5.02 -6.32
CA LEU A 43 0.37 5.40 -7.53
C LEU A 43 0.13 6.88 -7.82
N ALA A 44 1.18 7.56 -8.27
CA ALA A 44 1.07 8.97 -8.59
C ALA A 44 0.03 9.20 -9.69
N GLY A 45 -0.90 10.10 -9.44
CA GLY A 45 -2.01 10.36 -10.34
C GLY A 45 -3.24 9.50 -10.09
N PHE A 46 -3.11 8.46 -9.24
CA PHE A 46 -4.21 7.53 -8.95
C PHE A 46 -4.46 7.41 -7.45
N GLU A 47 -4.13 8.42 -6.70
CA GLU A 47 -4.19 8.36 -5.22
C GLU A 47 -5.58 8.09 -4.68
N ARG A 48 -6.60 8.39 -5.46
CA ARG A 48 -8.00 8.12 -5.08
C ARG A 48 -8.57 6.85 -5.70
N LYS A 49 -7.79 6.16 -6.50
CA LYS A 49 -8.25 4.96 -7.21
C LYS A 49 -7.50 3.71 -6.80
N VAL A 50 -6.29 3.85 -6.31
CA VAL A 50 -5.43 2.73 -5.92
C VAL A 50 -4.97 2.94 -4.50
N ALA A 51 -5.13 1.93 -3.67
CA ALA A 51 -4.66 1.97 -2.28
C ALA A 51 -4.17 0.60 -1.85
N VAL A 52 -3.00 0.57 -1.22
CA VAL A 52 -2.43 -0.64 -0.66
C VAL A 52 -2.18 -0.39 0.81
N GLU A 53 -2.76 -1.23 1.65
CA GLU A 53 -2.57 -1.19 3.09
C GLU A 53 -1.60 -2.29 3.48
N ARG A 54 -0.60 -1.95 4.28
CA ARG A 54 0.41 -2.88 4.77
C ARG A 54 0.12 -3.22 6.21
N LYS A 55 0.10 -4.51 6.55
CA LYS A 55 -0.15 -4.98 7.92
C LYS A 55 0.86 -6.04 8.30
N GLU A 56 1.49 -5.89 9.45
CA GLU A 56 2.25 -6.97 10.03
C GLU A 56 1.28 -7.99 10.63
N LEU A 57 1.69 -9.25 10.69
CA LEU A 57 0.82 -10.30 11.16
C LEU A 57 0.30 -10.05 12.58
N GLY A 58 1.17 -9.59 13.48
CA GLY A 58 0.75 -9.27 14.84
C GLY A 58 -0.31 -8.18 14.88
N ASP A 59 -0.14 -7.15 14.06
CA ASP A 59 -1.11 -6.06 13.97
C ASP A 59 -2.43 -6.54 13.38
N LEU A 60 -2.38 -7.45 12.42
CA LEU A 60 -3.59 -8.02 11.85
C LEU A 60 -4.38 -8.80 12.90
N ILE A 61 -3.71 -9.57 13.73
CA ILE A 61 -4.37 -10.30 14.80
C ILE A 61 -5.09 -9.34 15.76
N GLY A 62 -4.43 -8.24 16.12
CA GLY A 62 -5.06 -7.20 16.92
C GLY A 62 -6.29 -6.59 16.23
N CYS A 63 -6.18 -6.36 14.90
CA CYS A 63 -7.28 -5.81 14.10
C CYS A 63 -8.49 -6.75 14.08
N LEU A 64 -8.28 -8.05 14.15
CA LEU A 64 -9.36 -9.02 14.12
C LEU A 64 -9.97 -9.26 15.50
N SER A 65 -9.40 -8.70 16.54
CA SER A 65 -9.87 -8.88 17.92
C SER A 65 -10.22 -7.55 18.57
N VAL A 66 -9.26 -6.92 19.23
CA VAL A 66 -9.50 -5.73 20.06
C VAL A 66 -9.85 -4.51 19.23
N GLU A 67 -9.23 -4.35 18.07
CA GLU A 67 -9.41 -3.16 17.22
C GLU A 67 -10.27 -3.45 15.99
N ARG A 68 -11.17 -4.39 16.10
CA ARG A 68 -11.97 -4.85 14.97
C ARG A 68 -12.80 -3.74 14.32
N GLU A 69 -13.44 -2.92 15.12
CA GLU A 69 -14.29 -1.86 14.58
C GLU A 69 -13.49 -0.85 13.76
N ARG A 70 -12.30 -0.50 14.24
CA ARG A 70 -11.43 0.42 13.53
C ARG A 70 -10.98 -0.18 12.20
N PHE A 71 -10.62 -1.46 12.22
CA PHE A 71 -10.19 -2.15 11.00
C PHE A 71 -11.33 -2.25 9.99
N GLU A 72 -12.54 -2.51 10.44
CA GLU A 72 -13.70 -2.56 9.56
C GLU A 72 -13.93 -1.21 8.87
N ARG A 73 -13.70 -0.10 9.57
CA ARG A 73 -13.80 1.22 8.97
C ARG A 73 -12.72 1.45 7.93
N GLU A 74 -11.52 0.97 8.18
CA GLU A 74 -10.43 1.06 7.18
C GLU A 74 -10.78 0.28 5.93
N LEU A 75 -11.28 -0.94 6.09
CA LEU A 75 -11.70 -1.76 4.95
C LEU A 75 -12.85 -1.11 4.18
N ALA A 76 -13.76 -0.45 4.88
CA ALA A 76 -14.87 0.24 4.24
C ALA A 76 -14.36 1.39 3.37
N ARG A 77 -13.33 2.11 3.82
CA ARG A 77 -12.73 3.16 3.00
C ARG A 77 -12.04 2.59 1.77
N LEU A 78 -11.33 1.49 1.92
CA LEU A 78 -10.65 0.84 0.80
C LEU A 78 -11.64 0.34 -0.25
N ARG A 79 -12.83 -0.02 0.17
CA ARG A 79 -13.86 -0.53 -0.73
C ARG A 79 -14.31 0.49 -1.77
N GLY A 80 -14.10 1.76 -1.51
CA GLY A 80 -14.41 2.82 -2.47
C GLY A 80 -13.36 3.01 -3.55
N TYR A 81 -12.26 2.25 -3.51
CA TYR A 81 -11.18 2.37 -4.47
C TYR A 81 -11.36 1.37 -5.60
N ASP A 82 -10.91 1.75 -6.79
CA ASP A 82 -11.00 0.85 -7.96
C ASP A 82 -10.08 -0.37 -7.79
N CYS A 83 -8.95 -0.16 -7.15
CA CYS A 83 -8.01 -1.23 -6.87
C CYS A 83 -7.50 -1.05 -5.44
N ALA A 84 -7.75 -2.01 -4.58
CA ALA A 84 -7.30 -1.94 -3.20
C ALA A 84 -6.79 -3.30 -2.76
N ALA A 85 -5.77 -3.29 -1.91
CA ALA A 85 -5.18 -4.51 -1.40
C ALA A 85 -4.69 -4.30 0.03
N VAL A 86 -4.75 -5.37 0.81
CA VAL A 86 -4.11 -5.42 2.12
C VAL A 86 -2.98 -6.44 1.99
N VAL A 87 -1.76 -5.98 2.24
CA VAL A 87 -0.58 -6.84 2.19
C VAL A 87 -0.20 -7.20 3.61
N VAL A 88 -0.24 -8.48 3.93
CA VAL A 88 0.09 -8.96 5.27
C VAL A 88 1.52 -9.47 5.26
N GLU A 89 2.32 -8.96 6.17
CA GLU A 89 3.70 -9.39 6.33
C GLU A 89 3.81 -10.33 7.52
N ALA A 90 4.47 -11.45 7.30
CA ALA A 90 4.74 -12.42 8.33
C ALA A 90 6.16 -12.98 8.16
N PRO A 91 6.84 -13.33 9.26
CA PRO A 91 8.12 -14.01 9.12
C PRO A 91 7.95 -15.33 8.38
N VAL A 92 8.93 -15.66 7.57
CA VAL A 92 8.95 -16.97 6.93
C VAL A 92 9.26 -18.01 8.01
N ALA A 93 8.40 -19.02 8.10
CA ALA A 93 8.62 -20.11 9.06
C ALA A 93 9.73 -21.02 8.55
N ASP A 94 10.63 -21.40 9.44
CA ASP A 94 11.70 -22.35 9.10
C ASP A 94 11.24 -23.79 9.29
#